data_bf792bc9e3279e1f2c82b928fefc319b
#
_entry.id   bf792bc9e3279e1f2c82b928fefc319b
#
_cell.length_a   1.000
_cell.length_b   1.000
_cell.length_c   1.000
_cell.angle_alpha   90.00
_cell.angle_beta   90.00
_cell.angle_gamma   90.00
#
_symmetry.space_group_name_H-M   'P 1'
#
loop_
_entity.id
_entity.type
_entity.pdbx_description
1 polymer ?
#
loop_
_entity_poly.entity_id
_entity_poly.type
_entity_poly.pdbx_seq_one_letter_code
_entity_poly.pdbx_strand_id
1 'polypeptide(L)'
;MAAINLTPDSFSGDGLYVDADARGESGEISEAILARVEAHARAVRRDGADILDLGAESTRPGHAVVTVEEELRRLIPVIMRIRAALPEVALSVDTQKPEVAAAALTAGAHLLNDIWGTRPGNEMLQLAADRGVPIVVMHNRAAVASGAAGATFEDELIAELAAVAARGRALGIPQENLILDPGFGFGKSPAQNLVALRAIGRLRDLGHPVLLGTSRKSTLGRVLDLPPADRLYATVATSAIGALAGADIIRVHDVLPNRDAARVIDATLRARGEDAPEVLGLDPNRPDRPPRRDRRDHIVVRNVRFDAAHGVLPHEHVEAQPFFVDVELDVDLKPAGTHDDLTASVNYGEIVEEAVKAVGSAGHVELIETLAERIADAVTGVVTRSGVRVDEIRVRVRKPKAPVVAPIDWAGVEIVRRP
;
A
#
# COMPACT_ATOMS: atom_id res chain seq x y z
N MET A 1 0.41 0.62 -10.06
CA MET A 1 1.73 1.10 -9.58
C MET A 1 1.70 1.20 -8.07
N ALA A 2 2.65 0.58 -7.38
CA ALA A 2 2.79 0.65 -5.93
C ALA A 2 3.79 1.73 -5.55
N ALA A 3 3.42 2.65 -4.64
CA ALA A 3 4.33 3.64 -4.07
C ALA A 3 5.15 2.99 -2.95
N ILE A 4 6.47 3.10 -3.03
CA ILE A 4 7.43 2.59 -2.04
C ILE A 4 8.31 3.75 -1.57
N ASN A 5 8.05 4.23 -0.35
CA ASN A 5 8.72 5.40 0.21
C ASN A 5 9.93 4.98 1.05
N LEU A 6 11.12 5.38 0.62
CA LEU A 6 12.40 5.18 1.29
C LEU A 6 12.75 6.41 2.15
N THR A 7 11.79 6.93 2.90
CA THR A 7 11.94 8.11 3.76
C THR A 7 11.64 7.73 5.20
N PRO A 8 12.25 8.41 6.20
CA PRO A 8 11.92 8.21 7.61
C PRO A 8 10.46 8.54 7.92
N ASP A 9 9.94 9.58 7.28
CA ASP A 9 8.60 10.12 7.45
C ASP A 9 7.79 10.01 6.16
N SER A 10 7.03 8.93 5.96
CA SER A 10 6.02 8.94 4.90
C SER A 10 4.70 9.55 5.38
N PHE A 11 3.95 10.20 4.46
CA PHE A 11 2.63 10.77 4.76
C PHE A 11 1.62 9.70 5.21
N SER A 12 1.78 8.50 4.76
CA SER A 12 0.93 7.34 5.00
C SER A 12 1.37 6.50 6.21
N GLY A 13 2.47 6.86 6.88
CA GLY A 13 3.02 6.09 8.00
C GLY A 13 3.74 4.80 7.57
N ASP A 14 4.01 4.64 6.27
CA ASP A 14 4.60 3.46 5.64
C ASP A 14 6.05 3.68 5.17
N GLY A 15 6.74 4.68 5.71
CA GLY A 15 8.16 4.91 5.47
C GLY A 15 8.99 3.68 5.89
N LEU A 16 9.70 3.10 4.93
CA LEU A 16 10.50 1.89 5.16
C LEU A 16 11.89 2.18 5.72
N TYR A 17 12.27 3.46 5.77
CA TYR A 17 13.57 3.93 6.23
C TYR A 17 13.44 4.54 7.64
N VAL A 18 14.03 3.90 8.65
CA VAL A 18 14.07 4.43 10.02
C VAL A 18 15.51 4.83 10.32
N ASP A 19 15.75 6.09 10.70
CA ASP A 19 17.09 6.67 10.87
C ASP A 19 18.00 5.91 11.85
N ALA A 20 17.43 5.31 12.89
CA ALA A 20 18.21 4.55 13.90
C ALA A 20 18.85 3.28 13.34
N ASP A 21 18.18 2.64 12.35
CA ASP A 21 18.64 1.39 11.73
C ASP A 21 19.27 1.61 10.35
N ALA A 22 19.32 2.87 9.90
CA ALA A 22 19.58 3.22 8.51
C ALA A 22 21.05 3.08 8.10
N ARG A 23 21.97 3.15 9.06
CA ARG A 23 23.40 3.18 8.76
C ARG A 23 24.07 1.93 9.30
N GLY A 24 24.64 1.15 8.39
CA GLY A 24 25.71 0.21 8.77
C GLY A 24 26.93 0.98 9.27
N GLU A 25 27.90 0.28 9.86
CA GLU A 25 29.17 0.87 10.35
C GLU A 25 29.93 1.68 9.28
N SER A 26 29.70 1.36 7.98
CA SER A 26 30.25 2.06 6.80
C SER A 26 29.46 3.29 6.32
N GLY A 27 28.32 3.62 6.95
CA GLY A 27 27.42 4.68 6.48
C GLY A 27 26.51 4.28 5.31
N GLU A 28 26.59 3.04 4.85
CA GLU A 28 25.72 2.46 3.81
C GLU A 28 24.35 2.06 4.37
N ILE A 29 23.38 1.83 3.46
CA ILE A 29 22.07 1.30 3.86
C ILE A 29 22.22 -0.10 4.48
N SER A 30 21.60 -0.34 5.62
CA SER A 30 21.77 -1.61 6.33
C SER A 30 21.07 -2.77 5.59
N GLU A 31 21.61 -3.99 5.71
CA GLU A 31 21.00 -5.20 5.14
C GLU A 31 19.59 -5.44 5.68
N ALA A 32 19.31 -5.05 6.93
CA ALA A 32 17.99 -5.16 7.52
C ALA A 32 16.94 -4.30 6.78
N ILE A 33 17.32 -3.07 6.36
CA ILE A 33 16.46 -2.22 5.56
C ILE A 33 16.27 -2.81 4.16
N LEU A 34 17.33 -3.27 3.51
CA LEU A 34 17.23 -3.89 2.19
C LEU A 34 16.32 -5.11 2.22
N ALA A 35 16.45 -5.99 3.22
CA ALA A 35 15.57 -7.15 3.40
C ALA A 35 14.10 -6.74 3.64
N ARG A 36 13.85 -5.70 4.44
CA ARG A 36 12.50 -5.18 4.69
C ARG A 36 11.86 -4.60 3.43
N VAL A 37 12.62 -3.83 2.65
CA VAL A 37 12.14 -3.26 1.38
C VAL A 37 11.87 -4.36 0.35
N GLU A 38 12.76 -5.36 0.25
CA GLU A 38 12.55 -6.53 -0.60
C GLU A 38 11.28 -7.29 -0.20
N ALA A 39 11.09 -7.57 1.08
CA ALA A 39 9.89 -8.24 1.57
C ALA A 39 8.60 -7.47 1.23
N HIS A 40 8.63 -6.12 1.40
CA HIS A 40 7.52 -5.26 1.01
C HIS A 40 7.27 -5.27 -0.50
N ALA A 41 8.33 -5.15 -1.32
CA ALA A 41 8.23 -5.22 -2.77
C ALA A 41 7.61 -6.55 -3.25
N ARG A 42 8.02 -7.68 -2.65
CA ARG A 42 7.41 -8.99 -2.91
C ARG A 42 5.93 -9.04 -2.48
N ALA A 43 5.57 -8.41 -1.36
CA ALA A 43 4.18 -8.37 -0.90
C ALA A 43 3.29 -7.58 -1.85
N VAL A 44 3.66 -6.35 -2.22
CA VAL A 44 2.86 -5.53 -3.15
C VAL A 44 2.82 -6.12 -4.56
N ARG A 45 3.88 -6.84 -4.99
CA ARG A 45 3.88 -7.60 -6.24
C ARG A 45 2.87 -8.75 -6.20
N ARG A 46 2.83 -9.53 -5.12
CA ARG A 46 1.80 -10.57 -4.90
C ARG A 46 0.39 -9.98 -4.89
N ASP A 47 0.22 -8.78 -4.33
CA ASP A 47 -1.04 -8.05 -4.35
C ASP A 47 -1.42 -7.53 -5.76
N GLY A 48 -0.51 -7.64 -6.73
CA GLY A 48 -0.74 -7.40 -8.16
C GLY A 48 -0.24 -6.03 -8.66
N ALA A 49 0.77 -5.45 -8.02
CA ALA A 49 1.46 -4.31 -8.58
C ALA A 49 2.26 -4.71 -9.84
N ASP A 50 2.09 -3.97 -10.93
CA ASP A 50 2.85 -4.15 -12.17
C ASP A 50 4.12 -3.28 -12.19
N ILE A 51 4.08 -2.15 -11.48
CA ILE A 51 5.17 -1.18 -11.38
C ILE A 51 5.40 -0.87 -9.91
N LEU A 52 6.67 -0.85 -9.47
CA LEU A 52 7.08 -0.36 -8.16
C LEU A 52 7.73 1.01 -8.33
N ASP A 53 7.20 2.03 -7.67
CA ASP A 53 7.67 3.41 -7.75
C ASP A 53 8.44 3.79 -6.49
N LEU A 54 9.76 3.95 -6.63
CA LEU A 54 10.70 4.12 -5.55
C LEU A 54 11.03 5.61 -5.37
N GLY A 55 10.74 6.18 -4.19
CA GLY A 55 11.06 7.56 -3.85
C GLY A 55 11.88 7.64 -2.56
N ALA A 56 13.00 8.37 -2.58
CA ALA A 56 13.90 8.52 -1.42
C ALA A 56 13.93 9.94 -0.83
N GLU A 57 13.17 10.87 -1.42
CA GLU A 57 12.93 12.22 -0.91
C GLU A 57 11.45 12.42 -0.62
N SER A 58 11.14 13.02 0.54
CA SER A 58 9.75 13.38 0.87
C SER A 58 9.34 14.60 0.06
N THR A 59 8.13 14.55 -0.50
CA THR A 59 7.55 15.67 -1.28
C THR A 59 6.55 16.50 -0.47
N ARG A 60 6.54 16.34 0.86
CA ARG A 60 5.67 17.10 1.76
C ARG A 60 6.10 18.56 1.86
N PRO A 61 5.14 19.50 1.98
CA PRO A 61 5.50 20.88 2.33
C PRO A 61 6.29 20.93 3.64
N GLY A 62 7.48 21.56 3.61
CA GLY A 62 8.33 21.72 4.79
C GLY A 62 9.27 20.56 5.11
N HIS A 63 9.38 19.53 4.25
CA HIS A 63 10.40 18.49 4.40
C HIS A 63 11.82 19.06 4.22
N ALA A 64 12.80 18.42 4.83
CA ALA A 64 14.20 18.73 4.59
C ALA A 64 14.61 18.27 3.18
N VAL A 65 15.29 19.16 2.45
CA VAL A 65 15.84 18.83 1.12
C VAL A 65 16.91 17.76 1.29
N VAL A 66 16.78 16.66 0.56
CA VAL A 66 17.76 15.58 0.52
C VAL A 66 18.81 15.93 -0.54
N THR A 67 20.13 15.80 -0.22
CA THR A 67 21.18 16.00 -1.23
C THR A 67 21.17 14.88 -2.27
N VAL A 68 21.80 15.13 -3.44
CA VAL A 68 21.95 14.11 -4.49
C VAL A 68 22.64 12.86 -3.94
N GLU A 69 23.73 13.05 -3.18
CA GLU A 69 24.52 11.95 -2.60
C GLU A 69 23.70 11.09 -1.65
N GLU A 70 22.89 11.74 -0.79
CA GLU A 70 22.05 11.03 0.17
C GLU A 70 20.90 10.29 -0.54
N GLU A 71 20.29 10.90 -1.55
CA GLU A 71 19.24 10.25 -2.34
C GLU A 71 19.77 9.04 -3.11
N LEU A 72 20.94 9.16 -3.74
CA LEU A 72 21.64 8.05 -4.40
C LEU A 72 21.95 6.93 -3.41
N ARG A 73 22.47 7.27 -2.25
CA ARG A 73 22.82 6.31 -1.20
C ARG A 73 21.62 5.48 -0.75
N ARG A 74 20.42 6.09 -0.67
CA ARG A 74 19.17 5.41 -0.31
C ARG A 74 18.61 4.57 -1.45
N LEU A 75 18.66 5.08 -2.65
CA LEU A 75 17.90 4.56 -3.79
C LEU A 75 18.63 3.45 -4.55
N ILE A 76 19.93 3.64 -4.84
CA ILE A 76 20.67 2.73 -5.72
C ILE A 76 20.75 1.30 -5.17
N PRO A 77 21.13 1.06 -3.89
CA PRO A 77 21.17 -0.30 -3.35
C PRO A 77 19.79 -0.98 -3.36
N VAL A 78 18.72 -0.22 -3.15
CA VAL A 78 17.34 -0.74 -3.18
C VAL A 78 16.95 -1.14 -4.61
N ILE A 79 17.23 -0.32 -5.61
CA ILE A 79 16.98 -0.66 -7.03
C ILE A 79 17.69 -1.97 -7.38
N MET A 80 18.98 -2.07 -7.09
CA MET A 80 19.78 -3.27 -7.37
C MET A 80 19.22 -4.50 -6.67
N ARG A 81 18.82 -4.37 -5.41
CA ARG A 81 18.23 -5.46 -4.61
C ARG A 81 16.91 -5.93 -5.20
N ILE A 82 16.00 -5.01 -5.53
CA ILE A 82 14.70 -5.37 -6.11
C ILE A 82 14.87 -5.96 -7.51
N ARG A 83 15.77 -5.42 -8.34
CA ARG A 83 16.08 -5.98 -9.66
C ARG A 83 16.55 -7.43 -9.59
N ALA A 84 17.42 -7.74 -8.63
CA ALA A 84 17.90 -9.11 -8.43
C ALA A 84 16.77 -10.05 -7.92
N ALA A 85 15.91 -9.54 -7.04
CA ALA A 85 14.86 -10.31 -6.38
C ALA A 85 13.57 -10.50 -7.20
N LEU A 86 13.24 -9.55 -8.09
CA LEU A 86 12.02 -9.45 -8.90
C LEU A 86 12.36 -8.93 -10.32
N PRO A 87 13.08 -9.69 -11.12
CA PRO A 87 13.58 -9.23 -12.43
C PRO A 87 12.46 -8.88 -13.43
N GLU A 88 11.27 -9.41 -13.27
CA GLU A 88 10.12 -9.20 -14.15
C GLU A 88 9.32 -7.92 -13.84
N VAL A 89 9.57 -7.26 -12.69
CA VAL A 89 8.79 -6.09 -12.24
C VAL A 89 9.38 -4.83 -12.85
N ALA A 90 8.52 -3.96 -13.39
CA ALA A 90 8.93 -2.64 -13.81
C ALA A 90 9.23 -1.75 -12.60
N LEU A 91 10.39 -1.07 -12.63
CA LEU A 91 10.78 -0.11 -11.59
C LEU A 91 10.68 1.32 -12.12
N SER A 92 9.97 2.15 -11.37
CA SER A 92 9.88 3.58 -11.52
C SER A 92 10.74 4.26 -10.44
N VAL A 93 11.33 5.39 -10.75
CA VAL A 93 12.03 6.22 -9.79
C VAL A 93 11.36 7.58 -9.66
N ASP A 94 10.90 7.90 -8.44
CA ASP A 94 10.28 9.18 -8.07
C ASP A 94 11.39 10.13 -7.60
N THR A 95 11.88 10.95 -8.50
CA THR A 95 12.92 11.96 -8.25
C THR A 95 12.76 13.16 -9.18
N GLN A 96 13.21 14.33 -8.71
CA GLN A 96 13.27 15.57 -9.49
C GLN A 96 14.69 15.90 -9.96
N LYS A 97 15.70 15.09 -9.58
CA LYS A 97 17.11 15.38 -9.81
C LYS A 97 17.63 14.53 -10.99
N PRO A 98 18.05 15.15 -12.09
CA PRO A 98 18.54 14.41 -13.27
C PRO A 98 19.70 13.45 -12.98
N GLU A 99 20.60 13.83 -12.05
CA GLU A 99 21.75 13.01 -11.65
C GLU A 99 21.30 11.72 -10.96
N VAL A 100 20.30 11.82 -10.08
CA VAL A 100 19.69 10.68 -9.38
C VAL A 100 18.95 9.79 -10.38
N ALA A 101 18.15 10.39 -11.26
CA ALA A 101 17.42 9.69 -12.31
C ALA A 101 18.38 8.91 -13.25
N ALA A 102 19.48 9.53 -13.69
CA ALA A 102 20.47 8.90 -14.56
C ALA A 102 21.14 7.68 -13.89
N ALA A 103 21.51 7.82 -12.60
CA ALA A 103 22.09 6.73 -11.82
C ALA A 103 21.08 5.60 -11.58
N ALA A 104 19.83 5.93 -11.28
CA ALA A 104 18.76 4.96 -11.08
C ALA A 104 18.47 4.14 -12.34
N LEU A 105 18.42 4.77 -13.51
CA LEU A 105 18.30 4.07 -14.81
C LEU A 105 19.48 3.14 -15.06
N THR A 106 20.70 3.57 -14.72
CA THR A 106 21.90 2.75 -14.84
C THR A 106 21.87 1.55 -13.88
N ALA A 107 21.28 1.71 -12.68
CA ALA A 107 21.08 0.64 -11.71
C ALA A 107 19.93 -0.33 -12.07
N GLY A 108 19.13 -0.01 -13.10
CA GLY A 108 18.07 -0.90 -13.62
C GLY A 108 16.64 -0.41 -13.42
N ALA A 109 16.40 0.86 -13.14
CA ALA A 109 15.08 1.47 -13.26
C ALA A 109 14.63 1.52 -14.72
N HIS A 110 13.33 1.51 -14.97
CA HIS A 110 12.74 1.39 -16.32
C HIS A 110 12.00 2.65 -16.74
N LEU A 111 11.55 3.48 -15.80
CA LEU A 111 10.82 4.71 -16.08
C LEU A 111 11.11 5.77 -15.01
N LEU A 112 10.92 7.03 -15.39
CA LEU A 112 11.08 8.18 -14.50
C LEU A 112 9.71 8.70 -14.06
N ASN A 113 9.61 9.14 -12.80
CA ASN A 113 8.42 9.81 -12.27
C ASN A 113 8.83 11.20 -11.77
N ASP A 114 8.64 12.24 -12.61
CA ASP A 114 9.01 13.62 -12.30
C ASP A 114 7.80 14.41 -11.79
N ILE A 115 7.71 14.55 -10.48
CA ILE A 115 6.66 15.32 -9.81
C ILE A 115 6.76 16.84 -10.00
N TRP A 116 7.82 17.32 -10.63
CA TRP A 116 8.03 18.71 -11.01
C TRP A 116 8.05 18.92 -12.53
N GLY A 117 7.47 17.99 -13.26
CA GLY A 117 7.53 17.92 -14.74
C GLY A 117 7.03 19.18 -15.47
N THR A 118 6.21 20.02 -14.83
CA THR A 118 5.74 21.29 -15.43
C THR A 118 6.67 22.47 -15.20
N ARG A 119 7.78 22.31 -14.45
CA ARG A 119 8.78 23.38 -14.27
C ARG A 119 9.45 23.73 -15.60
N PRO A 120 10.01 24.97 -15.72
CA PRO A 120 10.91 25.32 -16.82
C PRO A 120 12.15 24.43 -16.81
N GLY A 121 12.67 24.15 -18.01
CA GLY A 121 13.81 23.24 -18.23
C GLY A 121 13.37 21.95 -18.91
N ASN A 122 14.32 21.21 -19.44
CA ASN A 122 14.11 19.99 -20.19
C ASN A 122 15.03 18.86 -19.74
N GLU A 123 15.78 19.04 -18.65
CA GLU A 123 16.86 18.12 -18.24
C GLU A 123 16.33 16.70 -18.04
N MET A 124 15.17 16.52 -17.36
CA MET A 124 14.55 15.22 -17.16
C MET A 124 13.95 14.67 -18.47
N LEU A 125 13.33 15.52 -19.28
CA LEU A 125 12.81 15.12 -20.58
C LEU A 125 13.94 14.70 -21.53
N GLN A 126 15.06 15.47 -21.55
CA GLN A 126 16.24 15.12 -22.35
C GLN A 126 16.84 13.78 -21.91
N LEU A 127 16.97 13.57 -20.59
CA LEU A 127 17.44 12.29 -20.07
C LEU A 127 16.53 11.12 -20.48
N ALA A 128 15.21 11.29 -20.41
CA ALA A 128 14.26 10.27 -20.85
C ALA A 128 14.37 9.99 -22.35
N ALA A 129 14.54 11.03 -23.17
CA ALA A 129 14.77 10.91 -24.63
C ALA A 129 16.06 10.15 -24.93
N ASP A 130 17.18 10.57 -24.31
CA ASP A 130 18.51 9.98 -24.54
C ASP A 130 18.58 8.51 -24.12
N ARG A 131 17.82 8.13 -23.09
CA ARG A 131 17.76 6.75 -22.58
C ARG A 131 16.65 5.92 -23.21
N GLY A 132 15.75 6.53 -23.99
CA GLY A 132 14.60 5.86 -24.61
C GLY A 132 13.60 5.27 -23.61
N VAL A 133 13.45 5.89 -22.42
CA VAL A 133 12.59 5.39 -21.35
C VAL A 133 11.32 6.23 -21.18
N PRO A 134 10.22 5.64 -20.68
CA PRO A 134 9.03 6.40 -20.32
C PRO A 134 9.30 7.39 -19.18
N ILE A 135 8.55 8.50 -19.20
CA ILE A 135 8.58 9.50 -18.13
C ILE A 135 7.16 9.95 -17.78
N VAL A 136 6.87 9.96 -16.48
CA VAL A 136 5.69 10.64 -15.94
C VAL A 136 6.02 12.10 -15.74
N VAL A 137 5.20 12.98 -16.29
CA VAL A 137 5.28 14.43 -16.10
C VAL A 137 4.05 14.92 -15.35
N MET A 138 4.26 15.39 -14.12
CA MET A 138 3.18 15.77 -13.23
C MET A 138 2.97 17.28 -13.24
N HIS A 139 1.69 17.69 -13.28
CA HIS A 139 1.29 19.07 -13.03
C HIS A 139 1.45 19.45 -11.55
N ASN A 140 2.44 20.26 -11.23
CA ASN A 140 2.65 20.79 -9.89
C ASN A 140 2.42 22.31 -9.89
N ARG A 141 1.31 22.78 -9.31
CA ARG A 141 0.95 24.19 -9.33
C ARG A 141 1.97 25.10 -8.59
N ALA A 142 2.74 24.55 -7.67
CA ALA A 142 3.84 25.30 -7.04
C ALA A 142 4.98 25.64 -8.02
N ALA A 143 5.04 24.91 -9.16
CA ALA A 143 6.08 25.10 -10.19
C ALA A 143 5.66 26.04 -11.32
N VAL A 144 4.40 26.48 -11.34
CA VAL A 144 3.80 27.20 -12.48
C VAL A 144 3.39 28.62 -12.07
N ALA A 145 3.72 29.60 -12.92
CA ALA A 145 3.19 30.96 -12.78
C ALA A 145 1.65 30.96 -13.03
N SER A 146 0.91 31.83 -12.33
CA SER A 146 -0.54 31.94 -12.44
C SER A 146 -1.00 32.10 -13.90
N GLY A 147 -2.04 31.33 -14.27
CA GLY A 147 -2.54 31.19 -15.64
C GLY A 147 -3.13 32.46 -16.25
N ALA A 148 -3.54 32.36 -17.52
CA ALA A 148 -4.11 33.43 -18.30
C ALA A 148 -5.43 33.94 -17.69
N ALA A 149 -5.64 35.26 -17.72
CA ALA A 149 -6.86 35.86 -17.21
C ALA A 149 -8.11 35.32 -17.94
N GLY A 150 -9.05 34.77 -17.17
CA GLY A 150 -10.33 34.24 -17.70
C GLY A 150 -10.36 32.72 -18.00
N ALA A 151 -9.24 32.01 -17.93
CA ALA A 151 -9.21 30.55 -18.07
C ALA A 151 -9.73 29.86 -16.79
N THR A 152 -10.40 28.70 -16.95
CA THR A 152 -10.73 27.86 -15.80
C THR A 152 -9.48 27.09 -15.36
N PHE A 153 -9.43 26.68 -14.08
CA PHE A 153 -8.34 25.83 -13.59
C PHE A 153 -8.17 24.54 -14.42
N GLU A 154 -9.27 23.99 -14.93
CA GLU A 154 -9.23 22.79 -15.78
C GLU A 154 -8.53 23.08 -17.11
N ASP A 155 -8.83 24.21 -17.75
CA ASP A 155 -8.18 24.62 -19.00
C ASP A 155 -6.69 24.92 -18.81
N GLU A 156 -6.32 25.54 -17.69
CA GLU A 156 -4.92 25.77 -17.31
C GLU A 156 -4.17 24.43 -17.18
N LEU A 157 -4.73 23.48 -16.42
CA LEU A 157 -4.16 22.14 -16.20
C LEU A 157 -3.90 21.42 -17.53
N ILE A 158 -4.90 21.41 -18.42
CA ILE A 158 -4.79 20.75 -19.73
C ILE A 158 -3.73 21.42 -20.60
N ALA A 159 -3.75 22.76 -20.67
CA ALA A 159 -2.81 23.51 -21.49
C ALA A 159 -1.36 23.33 -21.04
N GLU A 160 -1.09 23.33 -19.73
CA GLU A 160 0.24 23.15 -19.19
C GLU A 160 0.79 21.75 -19.44
N LEU A 161 0.01 20.69 -19.22
CA LEU A 161 0.42 19.34 -19.53
C LEU A 161 0.60 19.11 -21.03
N ALA A 162 -0.27 19.68 -21.87
CA ALA A 162 -0.10 19.65 -23.32
C ALA A 162 1.20 20.34 -23.78
N ALA A 163 1.57 21.46 -23.16
CA ALA A 163 2.82 22.15 -23.46
C ALA A 163 4.06 21.33 -23.09
N VAL A 164 4.04 20.66 -21.93
CA VAL A 164 5.13 19.75 -21.51
C VAL A 164 5.20 18.55 -22.47
N ALA A 165 4.08 17.94 -22.82
CA ALA A 165 4.02 16.85 -23.77
C ALA A 165 4.58 17.26 -25.15
N ALA A 166 4.26 18.46 -25.62
CA ALA A 166 4.82 18.99 -26.85
C ALA A 166 6.34 19.17 -26.79
N ARG A 167 6.88 19.65 -25.65
CA ARG A 167 8.34 19.72 -25.42
C ARG A 167 9.00 18.35 -25.46
N GLY A 168 8.43 17.35 -24.77
CA GLY A 168 8.96 15.99 -24.77
C GLY A 168 8.97 15.35 -26.16
N ARG A 169 7.89 15.53 -26.92
CA ARG A 169 7.84 15.07 -28.33
C ARG A 169 8.88 15.76 -29.22
N ALA A 170 9.10 17.05 -29.03
CA ALA A 170 10.13 17.79 -29.76
C ALA A 170 11.55 17.28 -29.47
N LEU A 171 11.78 16.68 -28.30
CA LEU A 171 13.02 16.01 -27.91
C LEU A 171 13.09 14.54 -28.41
N GLY A 172 12.06 14.05 -29.09
CA GLY A 172 12.01 12.70 -29.65
C GLY A 172 11.43 11.63 -28.76
N ILE A 173 10.82 11.99 -27.61
CA ILE A 173 10.14 11.00 -26.76
C ILE A 173 8.85 10.54 -27.46
N PRO A 174 8.65 9.22 -27.67
CA PRO A 174 7.41 8.68 -28.22
C PRO A 174 6.19 9.08 -27.38
N GLN A 175 5.04 9.25 -28.02
CA GLN A 175 3.81 9.68 -27.37
C GLN A 175 3.39 8.75 -26.23
N GLU A 176 3.52 7.46 -26.42
CA GLU A 176 3.23 6.41 -25.44
C GLU A 176 4.18 6.40 -24.24
N ASN A 177 5.36 7.02 -24.37
CA ASN A 177 6.35 7.14 -23.30
C ASN A 177 6.23 8.44 -22.49
N LEU A 178 5.35 9.36 -22.90
CA LEU A 178 5.03 10.59 -22.15
C LEU A 178 3.73 10.38 -21.37
N ILE A 179 3.84 10.11 -20.08
CA ILE A 179 2.72 9.81 -19.19
C ILE A 179 2.32 11.09 -18.44
N LEU A 180 1.07 11.50 -18.53
CA LEU A 180 0.58 12.74 -17.93
C LEU A 180 -0.06 12.46 -16.55
N ASP A 181 0.32 13.23 -15.52
CA ASP A 181 -0.30 13.16 -14.19
C ASP A 181 -0.92 14.53 -13.84
N PRO A 182 -2.23 14.63 -13.55
CA PRO A 182 -2.89 15.87 -13.15
C PRO A 182 -2.37 16.41 -11.80
N GLY A 183 -1.54 15.66 -11.07
CA GLY A 183 -0.90 16.10 -9.83
C GLY A 183 -1.88 16.36 -8.70
N PHE A 184 -2.83 15.44 -8.48
CA PHE A 184 -3.74 15.53 -7.35
C PHE A 184 -2.98 15.68 -6.03
N GLY A 185 -3.29 16.73 -5.24
CA GLY A 185 -2.65 17.00 -3.94
C GLY A 185 -1.38 17.88 -4.00
N PHE A 186 -0.92 18.31 -5.19
CA PHE A 186 0.27 19.14 -5.35
C PHE A 186 -0.09 20.58 -5.71
N GLY A 187 0.11 21.51 -4.75
CA GLY A 187 -0.13 22.94 -4.91
C GLY A 187 -1.58 23.35 -5.23
N LYS A 188 -2.54 22.48 -5.02
CA LYS A 188 -3.95 22.65 -5.38
C LYS A 188 -4.86 22.73 -4.16
N SER A 189 -5.91 23.55 -4.23
CA SER A 189 -7.00 23.53 -3.25
C SER A 189 -7.79 22.20 -3.35
N PRO A 190 -8.59 21.81 -2.32
CA PRO A 190 -9.45 20.64 -2.39
C PRO A 190 -10.37 20.64 -3.60
N ALA A 191 -10.99 21.77 -3.93
CA ALA A 191 -11.85 21.91 -5.10
C ALA A 191 -11.07 21.68 -6.41
N GLN A 192 -9.88 22.26 -6.55
CA GLN A 192 -9.02 22.07 -7.71
C GLN A 192 -8.56 20.61 -7.85
N ASN A 193 -8.32 19.90 -6.74
CA ASN A 193 -8.01 18.48 -6.78
C ASN A 193 -9.17 17.63 -7.32
N LEU A 194 -10.41 17.95 -6.92
CA LEU A 194 -11.59 17.26 -7.46
C LEU A 194 -11.83 17.60 -8.94
N VAL A 195 -11.52 18.82 -9.37
CA VAL A 195 -11.51 19.19 -10.79
C VAL A 195 -10.43 18.41 -11.54
N ALA A 196 -9.22 18.30 -11.01
CA ALA A 196 -8.14 17.53 -11.61
C ALA A 196 -8.50 16.04 -11.79
N LEU A 197 -9.22 15.45 -10.83
CA LEU A 197 -9.76 14.08 -10.96
C LEU A 197 -10.78 13.98 -12.11
N ARG A 198 -11.67 14.96 -12.23
CA ARG A 198 -12.67 15.00 -13.30
C ARG A 198 -12.05 15.23 -14.69
N ALA A 199 -10.93 15.95 -14.77
CA ALA A 199 -10.23 16.30 -15.99
C ALA A 199 -9.51 15.12 -16.68
N ILE A 200 -9.47 13.93 -16.08
CA ILE A 200 -8.73 12.77 -16.63
C ILE A 200 -9.17 12.44 -18.05
N GLY A 201 -10.46 12.45 -18.36
CA GLY A 201 -10.96 12.23 -19.73
C GLY A 201 -10.37 13.19 -20.73
N ARG A 202 -10.32 14.49 -20.41
CA ARG A 202 -9.72 15.53 -21.29
C ARG A 202 -8.19 15.37 -21.42
N LEU A 203 -7.51 14.92 -20.37
CA LEU A 203 -6.08 14.58 -20.47
C LEU A 203 -5.84 13.40 -21.40
N ARG A 204 -6.72 12.39 -21.34
CA ARG A 204 -6.70 11.23 -22.23
C ARG A 204 -6.90 11.63 -23.70
N ASP A 205 -7.73 12.64 -23.97
CA ASP A 205 -7.99 13.17 -25.32
C ASP A 205 -6.73 13.81 -25.95
N LEU A 206 -5.69 14.14 -25.14
CA LEU A 206 -4.37 14.54 -25.66
C LEU A 206 -3.61 13.39 -26.32
N GLY A 207 -4.10 12.13 -26.18
CA GLY A 207 -3.53 10.93 -26.76
C GLY A 207 -2.35 10.33 -26.01
N HIS A 208 -2.06 10.80 -24.81
CA HIS A 208 -0.99 10.29 -23.93
C HIS A 208 -1.54 9.35 -22.86
N PRO A 209 -0.75 8.40 -22.35
CA PRO A 209 -1.13 7.66 -21.15
C PRO A 209 -1.31 8.62 -19.95
N VAL A 210 -2.24 8.30 -19.05
CA VAL A 210 -2.54 9.11 -17.87
C VAL A 210 -2.28 8.31 -16.59
N LEU A 211 -1.51 8.90 -15.67
CA LEU A 211 -1.32 8.40 -14.32
C LEU A 211 -2.18 9.19 -13.33
N LEU A 212 -2.76 8.49 -12.37
CA LEU A 212 -3.49 9.10 -11.25
C LEU A 212 -2.97 8.60 -9.90
N GLY A 213 -2.55 9.52 -9.02
CA GLY A 213 -2.13 9.25 -7.66
C GLY A 213 -2.95 9.99 -6.62
N THR A 214 -4.06 9.42 -6.13
CA THR A 214 -4.93 10.02 -5.09
C THR A 214 -4.74 9.42 -3.69
N SER A 215 -3.94 8.36 -3.59
CA SER A 215 -3.86 7.49 -2.42
C SER A 215 -3.59 8.23 -1.12
N ARG A 216 -4.53 8.11 -0.18
CA ARG A 216 -4.51 8.65 1.19
C ARG A 216 -4.30 10.18 1.27
N LYS A 217 -4.43 10.93 0.17
CA LYS A 217 -4.14 12.36 0.10
C LYS A 217 -5.11 13.22 0.92
N SER A 218 -4.64 14.39 1.36
CA SER A 218 -5.34 15.27 2.32
C SER A 218 -6.70 15.77 1.84
N THR A 219 -6.91 15.91 0.52
CA THR A 219 -8.21 16.27 -0.04
C THR A 219 -9.28 15.25 0.31
N LEU A 220 -8.96 13.94 0.27
CA LEU A 220 -9.89 12.87 0.66
C LEU A 220 -10.27 12.97 2.14
N GLY A 221 -9.26 13.25 2.99
CA GLY A 221 -9.49 13.48 4.41
C GLY A 221 -10.35 14.70 4.70
N ARG A 222 -10.22 15.78 3.92
CA ARG A 222 -11.07 16.98 4.08
C ARG A 222 -12.51 16.77 3.62
N VAL A 223 -12.73 15.90 2.63
CA VAL A 223 -14.09 15.56 2.15
C VAL A 223 -14.84 14.71 3.18
N LEU A 224 -14.13 13.80 3.87
CA LEU A 224 -14.74 12.80 4.77
C LEU A 224 -14.46 13.06 6.25
N ASP A 225 -13.64 14.05 6.60
CA ASP A 225 -13.13 14.31 7.94
C ASP A 225 -12.42 13.09 8.54
N LEU A 226 -11.50 12.49 7.75
CA LEU A 226 -10.79 11.26 8.13
C LEU A 226 -9.27 11.44 8.18
N PRO A 227 -8.60 10.80 9.17
CA PRO A 227 -7.14 10.75 9.22
C PRO A 227 -6.58 9.90 8.07
N PRO A 228 -5.27 10.01 7.72
CA PRO A 228 -4.67 9.30 6.58
C PRO A 228 -4.87 7.78 6.57
N ALA A 229 -4.84 7.14 7.75
CA ALA A 229 -5.00 5.69 7.88
C ALA A 229 -6.39 5.19 7.44
N ASP A 230 -7.43 6.03 7.58
CA ASP A 230 -8.83 5.65 7.33
C ASP A 230 -9.31 6.03 5.92
N ARG A 231 -8.40 6.50 5.04
CA ARG A 231 -8.75 6.97 3.67
C ARG A 231 -8.73 5.88 2.60
N LEU A 232 -8.69 4.60 2.99
CA LEU A 232 -8.63 3.49 2.04
C LEU A 232 -9.81 3.50 1.07
N TYR A 233 -11.04 3.52 1.58
CA TYR A 233 -12.24 3.50 0.73
C TYR A 233 -12.38 4.72 -0.17
N ALA A 234 -11.98 5.91 0.32
CA ALA A 234 -11.93 7.11 -0.50
C ALA A 234 -10.88 7.00 -1.61
N THR A 235 -9.73 6.39 -1.32
CA THR A 235 -8.71 6.09 -2.34
C THR A 235 -9.28 5.14 -3.40
N VAL A 236 -9.91 4.04 -2.99
CA VAL A 236 -10.52 3.07 -3.91
C VAL A 236 -11.58 3.73 -4.79
N ALA A 237 -12.45 4.57 -4.22
CA ALA A 237 -13.46 5.30 -4.96
C ALA A 237 -12.84 6.22 -6.02
N THR A 238 -11.81 6.99 -5.67
CA THR A 238 -11.12 7.88 -6.63
C THR A 238 -10.31 7.12 -7.66
N SER A 239 -9.75 5.96 -7.32
CA SER A 239 -9.10 5.05 -8.27
C SER A 239 -10.10 4.50 -9.28
N ALA A 240 -11.30 4.09 -8.83
CA ALA A 240 -12.37 3.63 -9.71
C ALA A 240 -12.86 4.74 -10.66
N ILE A 241 -13.07 5.97 -10.15
CA ILE A 241 -13.42 7.15 -10.95
C ILE A 241 -12.34 7.41 -11.99
N GLY A 242 -11.06 7.39 -11.61
CA GLY A 242 -9.95 7.62 -12.51
C GLY A 242 -9.86 6.57 -13.61
N ALA A 243 -9.96 5.28 -13.26
CA ALA A 243 -9.96 4.19 -14.21
C ALA A 243 -11.14 4.29 -15.20
N LEU A 244 -12.34 4.60 -14.70
CA LEU A 244 -13.52 4.82 -15.54
C LEU A 244 -13.36 6.00 -16.50
N ALA A 245 -12.67 7.07 -16.05
CA ALA A 245 -12.36 8.24 -16.86
C ALA A 245 -11.18 8.02 -17.85
N GLY A 246 -10.52 6.85 -17.80
CA GLY A 246 -9.46 6.46 -18.72
C GLY A 246 -8.03 6.65 -18.22
N ALA A 247 -7.81 6.72 -16.91
CA ALA A 247 -6.45 6.63 -16.35
C ALA A 247 -5.86 5.24 -16.64
N ASP A 248 -4.64 5.21 -17.18
CA ASP A 248 -3.93 3.97 -17.54
C ASP A 248 -3.15 3.40 -16.35
N ILE A 249 -2.70 4.28 -15.45
CA ILE A 249 -1.90 3.92 -14.29
C ILE A 249 -2.51 4.51 -13.03
N ILE A 250 -2.82 3.67 -12.05
CA ILE A 250 -3.24 4.10 -10.72
C ILE A 250 -2.08 3.89 -9.74
N ARG A 251 -1.58 4.98 -9.13
CA ARG A 251 -0.48 4.97 -8.15
C ARG A 251 -1.03 4.97 -6.72
N VAL A 252 -0.76 3.91 -5.96
CA VAL A 252 -1.38 3.68 -4.65
C VAL A 252 -0.40 3.06 -3.64
N HIS A 253 -0.72 3.20 -2.33
CA HIS A 253 -0.06 2.47 -1.25
C HIS A 253 -0.72 1.10 -1.03
N ASP A 254 -2.06 1.03 -1.04
CA ASP A 254 -2.86 -0.17 -0.81
C ASP A 254 -3.19 -0.86 -2.15
N VAL A 255 -2.29 -1.73 -2.63
CA VAL A 255 -2.37 -2.28 -4.00
C VAL A 255 -3.61 -3.14 -4.21
N LEU A 256 -3.83 -4.17 -3.37
CA LEU A 256 -4.86 -5.18 -3.57
C LEU A 256 -6.27 -4.59 -3.75
N PRO A 257 -6.80 -3.72 -2.86
CA PRO A 257 -8.16 -3.21 -3.01
C PRO A 257 -8.31 -2.29 -4.23
N ASN A 258 -7.27 -1.52 -4.59
CA ASN A 258 -7.31 -0.64 -5.75
C ASN A 258 -7.18 -1.42 -7.07
N ARG A 259 -6.36 -2.47 -7.11
CA ARG A 259 -6.31 -3.40 -8.25
C ARG A 259 -7.67 -4.06 -8.50
N ASP A 260 -8.32 -4.53 -7.43
CA ASP A 260 -9.60 -5.21 -7.56
C ASP A 260 -10.69 -4.23 -8.08
N ALA A 261 -10.70 -2.98 -7.62
CA ALA A 261 -11.56 -1.95 -8.16
C ALA A 261 -11.28 -1.67 -9.64
N ALA A 262 -10.00 -1.50 -10.03
CA ALA A 262 -9.61 -1.28 -11.42
C ALA A 262 -10.04 -2.45 -12.32
N ARG A 263 -9.89 -3.70 -11.87
CA ARG A 263 -10.35 -4.89 -12.61
C ARG A 263 -11.86 -4.92 -12.83
N VAL A 264 -12.64 -4.49 -11.84
CA VAL A 264 -14.10 -4.39 -12.00
C VAL A 264 -14.46 -3.35 -13.06
N ILE A 265 -13.78 -2.18 -13.04
CA ILE A 265 -13.97 -1.15 -14.06
C ILE A 265 -13.58 -1.66 -15.45
N ASP A 266 -12.41 -2.29 -15.59
CA ASP A 266 -11.95 -2.88 -16.84
C ASP A 266 -12.95 -3.91 -17.41
N ALA A 267 -13.46 -4.79 -16.56
CA ALA A 267 -14.49 -5.75 -16.95
C ALA A 267 -15.78 -5.05 -17.41
N THR A 268 -16.20 -4.01 -16.67
CA THR A 268 -17.39 -3.22 -17.02
C THR A 268 -17.25 -2.52 -18.38
N LEU A 269 -16.08 -1.93 -18.65
CA LEU A 269 -15.80 -1.24 -19.92
C LEU A 269 -15.70 -2.18 -21.12
N ARG A 270 -15.29 -3.44 -20.89
CA ARG A 270 -15.18 -4.49 -21.93
C ARG A 270 -16.49 -5.23 -22.17
N ALA A 271 -17.42 -5.18 -21.23
CA ALA A 271 -18.70 -5.90 -21.35
C ALA A 271 -19.49 -5.44 -22.58
N ARG A 272 -19.75 -6.35 -23.52
CA ARG A 272 -20.52 -6.11 -24.76
C ARG A 272 -21.54 -7.25 -24.94
N GLY A 273 -22.81 -7.00 -24.59
CA GLY A 273 -23.89 -7.96 -24.74
C GLY A 273 -23.93 -9.07 -23.70
N GLU A 274 -24.97 -9.91 -23.73
CA GLU A 274 -25.26 -10.91 -22.70
C GLU A 274 -24.34 -12.15 -22.74
N ASP A 275 -23.54 -12.36 -23.80
CA ASP A 275 -22.84 -13.61 -24.11
C ASP A 275 -21.30 -13.51 -24.09
N ALA A 276 -20.69 -12.65 -23.31
CA ALA A 276 -19.23 -12.52 -23.29
C ALA A 276 -18.58 -13.09 -22.02
N PRO A 277 -18.47 -14.44 -21.84
CA PRO A 277 -17.72 -15.03 -20.74
C PRO A 277 -16.23 -14.64 -20.79
N GLU A 278 -15.69 -14.31 -21.96
CA GLU A 278 -14.32 -13.82 -22.17
C GLU A 278 -14.06 -12.44 -21.53
N VAL A 279 -15.10 -11.63 -21.36
CA VAL A 279 -15.01 -10.30 -20.74
C VAL A 279 -14.67 -10.38 -19.26
N LEU A 280 -15.08 -11.44 -18.58
CA LEU A 280 -14.86 -11.57 -17.14
C LEU A 280 -13.43 -12.01 -16.80
N GLY A 281 -12.58 -12.31 -17.80
CA GLY A 281 -11.20 -12.75 -17.56
C GLY A 281 -11.14 -13.98 -16.65
N LEU A 282 -12.19 -14.81 -16.68
CA LEU A 282 -12.34 -15.99 -15.86
C LEU A 282 -11.71 -17.21 -16.54
N ASP A 283 -10.48 -17.06 -17.07
CA ASP A 283 -9.69 -18.25 -17.35
C ASP A 283 -9.25 -18.87 -16.02
N PRO A 284 -9.84 -20.01 -15.62
CA PRO A 284 -9.45 -20.67 -14.38
C PRO A 284 -7.99 -21.18 -14.40
N ASN A 285 -7.37 -21.24 -15.59
CA ASN A 285 -6.02 -21.76 -15.82
C ASN A 285 -4.98 -20.66 -16.07
N ARG A 286 -5.31 -19.39 -15.89
CA ARG A 286 -4.38 -18.30 -16.09
C ARG A 286 -3.25 -18.35 -15.06
N PRO A 287 -1.98 -18.64 -15.46
CA PRO A 287 -0.89 -18.92 -14.52
C PRO A 287 -0.42 -17.70 -13.72
N ASP A 288 -0.80 -16.51 -14.13
CA ASP A 288 -0.46 -15.22 -13.50
C ASP A 288 -1.61 -14.65 -12.63
N ARG A 289 -2.66 -15.43 -12.43
CA ARG A 289 -3.61 -15.10 -11.37
C ARG A 289 -2.88 -15.31 -10.06
N PRO A 290 -2.52 -14.22 -9.30
CA PRO A 290 -2.11 -14.45 -7.92
C PRO A 290 -3.22 -15.29 -7.32
N PRO A 291 -2.90 -16.36 -6.57
CA PRO A 291 -3.95 -17.09 -5.89
C PRO A 291 -4.82 -16.02 -5.27
N ARG A 292 -6.13 -16.04 -5.53
CA ARG A 292 -7.05 -15.27 -4.70
C ARG A 292 -6.46 -15.48 -3.32
N ARG A 293 -6.18 -14.44 -2.53
CA ARG A 293 -6.14 -14.67 -1.10
C ARG A 293 -7.34 -15.56 -0.92
N ASP A 294 -7.05 -16.85 -0.74
CA ASP A 294 -8.08 -17.84 -0.58
C ASP A 294 -9.04 -17.13 0.34
N ARG A 295 -10.28 -16.89 -0.09
CA ARG A 295 -11.33 -16.64 0.86
C ARG A 295 -11.46 -17.98 1.54
N ARG A 296 -10.43 -18.26 2.36
CA ARG A 296 -10.51 -19.34 3.30
C ARG A 296 -11.64 -18.94 4.16
N ASP A 297 -12.53 -19.86 4.32
CA ASP A 297 -13.54 -19.66 5.29
C ASP A 297 -12.83 -19.45 6.64
N HIS A 298 -13.42 -18.66 7.51
CA HIS A 298 -12.82 -18.36 8.80
C HIS A 298 -13.80 -18.71 9.90
N ILE A 299 -13.32 -19.43 10.90
CA ILE A 299 -13.99 -19.44 12.19
C ILE A 299 -13.46 -18.23 12.96
N VAL A 300 -14.38 -17.37 13.40
CA VAL A 300 -14.02 -16.11 14.05
C VAL A 300 -14.69 -16.02 15.42
N VAL A 301 -13.86 -15.94 16.45
CA VAL A 301 -14.27 -15.66 17.83
C VAL A 301 -13.75 -14.28 18.20
N ARG A 302 -14.61 -13.38 18.64
CA ARG A 302 -14.27 -11.99 18.93
C ARG A 302 -14.68 -11.58 20.34
N ASN A 303 -13.87 -10.69 20.94
CA ASN A 303 -14.16 -10.04 22.21
C ASN A 303 -14.40 -11.01 23.38
N VAL A 304 -13.71 -12.13 23.43
CA VAL A 304 -13.75 -12.98 24.63
C VAL A 304 -13.13 -12.19 25.77
N ARG A 305 -13.97 -11.78 26.73
CA ARG A 305 -13.55 -11.01 27.90
C ARG A 305 -13.20 -11.93 29.05
N PHE A 306 -12.09 -11.64 29.69
CA PHE A 306 -11.72 -12.21 31.00
C PHE A 306 -11.04 -11.14 31.86
N ASP A 307 -11.09 -11.32 33.17
CA ASP A 307 -10.41 -10.44 34.12
C ASP A 307 -9.27 -11.25 34.76
N ALA A 308 -8.03 -10.74 34.70
CA ALA A 308 -6.83 -11.41 35.19
C ALA A 308 -5.79 -10.43 35.73
N ALA A 309 -4.96 -10.89 36.67
CA ALA A 309 -3.85 -10.13 37.25
C ALA A 309 -2.56 -10.44 36.48
N HIS A 310 -2.42 -9.84 35.29
CA HIS A 310 -1.27 -10.02 34.41
C HIS A 310 -0.65 -8.66 34.04
N GLY A 311 0.67 -8.59 34.00
CA GLY A 311 1.45 -7.42 33.60
C GLY A 311 2.75 -7.30 34.38
N VAL A 312 3.58 -6.32 34.02
CA VAL A 312 4.94 -6.12 34.55
C VAL A 312 4.92 -5.32 35.86
N LEU A 313 3.92 -4.47 36.08
CA LEU A 313 3.90 -3.56 37.22
C LEU A 313 3.39 -4.26 38.50
N PRO A 314 3.92 -3.91 39.69
CA PRO A 314 3.57 -4.59 40.94
C PRO A 314 2.05 -4.65 41.24
N HIS A 315 1.29 -3.61 40.92
CA HIS A 315 -0.16 -3.63 41.11
C HIS A 315 -0.87 -4.60 40.15
N GLU A 316 -0.33 -4.85 38.96
CA GLU A 316 -0.88 -5.78 37.98
C GLU A 316 -0.70 -7.24 38.37
N HIS A 317 0.12 -7.52 39.40
CA HIS A 317 0.29 -8.86 39.97
C HIS A 317 -0.85 -9.26 40.91
N VAL A 318 -1.61 -8.28 41.42
CA VAL A 318 -2.66 -8.51 42.44
C VAL A 318 -4.02 -8.00 42.02
N GLU A 319 -4.08 -6.96 41.17
CA GLU A 319 -5.32 -6.37 40.71
C GLU A 319 -5.73 -6.94 39.36
N ALA A 320 -6.87 -7.63 39.34
CA ALA A 320 -7.44 -8.12 38.09
C ALA A 320 -7.90 -6.96 37.20
N GLN A 321 -7.61 -7.04 35.92
CA GLN A 321 -8.03 -6.08 34.91
C GLN A 321 -8.59 -6.79 33.69
N PRO A 322 -9.45 -6.12 32.89
CA PRO A 322 -10.03 -6.73 31.70
C PRO A 322 -9.01 -6.92 30.58
N PHE A 323 -9.05 -8.09 29.97
CA PHE A 323 -8.42 -8.41 28.71
C PHE A 323 -9.47 -8.86 27.71
N PHE A 324 -9.19 -8.67 26.44
CA PHE A 324 -10.03 -9.16 25.34
C PHE A 324 -9.19 -10.01 24.40
N VAL A 325 -9.72 -11.16 24.04
CA VAL A 325 -9.09 -12.08 23.09
C VAL A 325 -9.96 -12.22 21.86
N ASP A 326 -9.31 -12.15 20.70
CA ASP A 326 -9.89 -12.58 19.43
C ASP A 326 -9.10 -13.81 18.92
N VAL A 327 -9.81 -14.79 18.38
CA VAL A 327 -9.23 -15.96 17.72
C VAL A 327 -9.83 -16.08 16.33
N GLU A 328 -9.00 -16.32 15.34
CA GLU A 328 -9.42 -16.54 13.96
C GLU A 328 -8.67 -17.75 13.40
N LEU A 329 -9.39 -18.68 12.79
CA LEU A 329 -8.85 -19.88 12.16
C LEU A 329 -9.12 -19.86 10.66
N ASP A 330 -8.09 -20.05 9.85
CA ASP A 330 -8.23 -20.25 8.41
C ASP A 330 -8.52 -21.74 8.14
N VAL A 331 -9.74 -22.07 7.69
CA VAL A 331 -10.24 -23.43 7.56
C VAL A 331 -11.21 -23.54 6.37
N ASP A 332 -11.25 -24.68 5.69
CA ASP A 332 -12.28 -24.97 4.68
C ASP A 332 -13.57 -25.42 5.36
N LEU A 333 -14.59 -24.55 5.38
CA LEU A 333 -15.89 -24.83 5.99
C LEU A 333 -16.93 -25.39 4.98
N LYS A 334 -16.56 -25.54 3.71
CA LYS A 334 -17.47 -26.03 2.69
C LYS A 334 -18.00 -27.43 3.00
N PRO A 335 -17.19 -28.41 3.45
CA PRO A 335 -17.70 -29.72 3.83
C PRO A 335 -18.72 -29.65 4.97
N ALA A 336 -18.40 -28.90 6.04
CA ALA A 336 -19.29 -28.73 7.19
C ALA A 336 -20.61 -28.06 6.79
N GLY A 337 -20.55 -26.96 6.03
CA GLY A 337 -21.74 -26.20 5.63
C GLY A 337 -22.61 -26.92 4.57
N THR A 338 -22.01 -27.81 3.76
CA THR A 338 -22.77 -28.54 2.74
C THR A 338 -23.56 -29.73 3.32
N HIS A 339 -23.03 -30.37 4.37
CA HIS A 339 -23.59 -31.59 4.94
C HIS A 339 -24.19 -31.40 6.34
N ASP A 340 -24.15 -30.18 6.89
CA ASP A 340 -24.54 -29.86 8.27
C ASP A 340 -23.81 -30.77 9.29
N ASP A 341 -22.51 -30.97 9.06
CA ASP A 341 -21.66 -31.88 9.81
C ASP A 341 -20.64 -31.12 10.68
N LEU A 342 -20.88 -31.11 11.99
CA LEU A 342 -19.99 -30.47 12.96
C LEU A 342 -18.60 -31.14 12.99
N THR A 343 -18.48 -32.43 12.66
CA THR A 343 -17.20 -33.14 12.68
C THR A 343 -16.26 -32.69 11.56
N ALA A 344 -16.80 -32.00 10.54
CA ALA A 344 -16.04 -31.39 9.45
C ALA A 344 -15.66 -29.92 9.75
N SER A 345 -15.84 -29.44 11.00
CA SER A 345 -15.52 -28.11 11.46
C SER A 345 -14.79 -28.13 12.81
N VAL A 346 -14.18 -27.00 13.19
CA VAL A 346 -13.64 -26.82 14.53
C VAL A 346 -14.69 -26.19 15.42
N ASN A 347 -14.94 -26.80 16.58
CA ASN A 347 -15.92 -26.32 17.53
C ASN A 347 -15.46 -25.02 18.20
N TYR A 348 -16.05 -23.90 17.85
CA TYR A 348 -15.71 -22.59 18.43
C TYR A 348 -16.01 -22.49 19.92
N GLY A 349 -16.94 -23.29 20.45
CA GLY A 349 -17.20 -23.36 21.89
C GLY A 349 -15.99 -23.90 22.65
N GLU A 350 -15.34 -24.97 22.14
CA GLU A 350 -14.11 -25.50 22.70
C GLU A 350 -12.93 -24.52 22.59
N ILE A 351 -12.86 -23.76 21.48
CA ILE A 351 -11.86 -22.67 21.33
C ILE A 351 -12.00 -21.64 22.46
N VAL A 352 -13.24 -21.20 22.75
CA VAL A 352 -13.49 -20.23 23.83
C VAL A 352 -13.13 -20.83 25.20
N GLU A 353 -13.56 -22.06 25.48
CA GLU A 353 -13.27 -22.73 26.75
C GLU A 353 -11.77 -22.89 26.99
N GLU A 354 -11.02 -23.37 26.00
CA GLU A 354 -9.58 -23.58 26.13
C GLU A 354 -8.81 -22.26 26.18
N ALA A 355 -9.24 -21.22 25.43
CA ALA A 355 -8.65 -19.90 25.55
C ALA A 355 -8.84 -19.31 26.97
N VAL A 356 -10.04 -19.44 27.56
CA VAL A 356 -10.32 -18.99 28.91
C VAL A 356 -9.50 -19.77 29.96
N LYS A 357 -9.41 -21.10 29.80
CA LYS A 357 -8.59 -21.96 30.68
C LYS A 357 -7.10 -21.59 30.58
N ALA A 358 -6.59 -21.34 29.38
CA ALA A 358 -5.19 -20.97 29.15
C ALA A 358 -4.82 -19.67 29.90
N VAL A 359 -5.75 -18.74 30.00
CA VAL A 359 -5.57 -17.52 30.78
C VAL A 359 -5.65 -17.78 32.29
N GLY A 360 -6.68 -18.49 32.75
CA GLY A 360 -6.95 -18.69 34.19
C GLY A 360 -5.97 -19.65 34.88
N SER A 361 -5.47 -20.67 34.16
CA SER A 361 -4.55 -21.67 34.71
C SER A 361 -3.08 -21.24 34.69
N ALA A 362 -2.77 -20.13 34.08
CA ALA A 362 -1.42 -19.74 33.74
C ALA A 362 -0.57 -19.25 34.93
N GLY A 363 -1.16 -18.97 36.09
CA GLY A 363 -0.51 -18.16 37.11
C GLY A 363 -0.28 -16.73 36.58
N HIS A 364 0.52 -15.94 37.29
CA HIS A 364 0.87 -14.60 36.82
C HIS A 364 1.71 -14.64 35.54
N VAL A 365 1.42 -13.76 34.57
CA VAL A 365 2.15 -13.57 33.33
C VAL A 365 2.53 -12.10 33.18
N GLU A 366 3.80 -11.83 32.95
CA GLU A 366 4.29 -10.45 32.80
C GLU A 366 3.94 -9.84 31.41
N LEU A 367 4.10 -10.63 30.34
CA LEU A 367 3.97 -10.16 28.97
C LEU A 367 2.70 -10.68 28.31
N ILE A 368 1.96 -9.79 27.66
CA ILE A 368 0.76 -10.18 26.89
C ILE A 368 1.11 -11.04 25.68
N GLU A 369 2.35 -10.98 25.19
CA GLU A 369 2.90 -11.86 24.16
C GLU A 369 2.90 -13.32 24.65
N THR A 370 3.36 -13.56 25.88
CA THR A 370 3.34 -14.90 26.49
C THR A 370 1.91 -15.42 26.65
N LEU A 371 0.98 -14.53 26.98
CA LEU A 371 -0.44 -14.88 27.08
C LEU A 371 -0.99 -15.29 25.73
N ALA A 372 -0.66 -14.53 24.67
CA ALA A 372 -1.08 -14.83 23.30
C ALA A 372 -0.54 -16.20 22.84
N GLU A 373 0.73 -16.53 23.15
CA GLU A 373 1.32 -17.85 22.83
C GLU A 373 0.57 -18.99 23.51
N ARG A 374 0.28 -18.86 24.81
CA ARG A 374 -0.43 -19.90 25.56
C ARG A 374 -1.85 -20.15 25.01
N ILE A 375 -2.53 -19.07 24.58
CA ILE A 375 -3.83 -19.18 23.94
C ILE A 375 -3.70 -19.89 22.58
N ALA A 376 -2.69 -19.53 21.80
CA ALA A 376 -2.44 -20.16 20.50
C ALA A 376 -2.13 -21.65 20.63
N ASP A 377 -1.34 -22.05 21.63
CA ASP A 377 -1.03 -23.45 21.94
C ASP A 377 -2.31 -24.22 22.35
N ALA A 378 -3.13 -23.63 23.21
CA ALA A 378 -4.39 -24.22 23.64
C ALA A 378 -5.36 -24.44 22.45
N VAL A 379 -5.48 -23.42 21.59
CA VAL A 379 -6.29 -23.49 20.35
C VAL A 379 -5.72 -24.51 19.37
N THR A 380 -4.41 -24.59 19.24
CA THR A 380 -3.75 -25.65 18.43
C THR A 380 -4.12 -27.05 18.93
N GLY A 381 -4.22 -27.23 20.24
CA GLY A 381 -4.73 -28.47 20.83
C GLY A 381 -6.17 -28.81 20.43
N VAL A 382 -7.06 -27.82 20.39
CA VAL A 382 -8.43 -28.00 19.89
C VAL A 382 -8.43 -28.42 18.43
N VAL A 383 -7.67 -27.70 17.58
CA VAL A 383 -7.54 -27.99 16.15
C VAL A 383 -7.01 -29.40 15.93
N THR A 384 -5.97 -29.82 16.65
CA THR A 384 -5.40 -31.15 16.53
C THR A 384 -6.43 -32.25 16.89
N ARG A 385 -7.22 -32.04 17.94
CA ARG A 385 -8.27 -33.00 18.35
C ARG A 385 -9.44 -33.08 17.35
N SER A 386 -9.77 -31.99 16.69
CA SER A 386 -10.85 -31.98 15.69
C SER A 386 -10.51 -32.78 14.44
N GLY A 387 -9.23 -33.01 14.15
CA GLY A 387 -8.78 -33.62 12.91
C GLY A 387 -9.03 -32.79 11.64
N VAL A 388 -9.56 -31.59 11.79
CA VAL A 388 -9.82 -30.66 10.69
C VAL A 388 -8.54 -29.90 10.32
N ARG A 389 -8.26 -29.82 9.04
CA ARG A 389 -7.11 -29.05 8.57
C ARG A 389 -7.35 -27.56 8.72
N VAL A 390 -6.55 -26.93 9.56
CA VAL A 390 -6.47 -25.48 9.73
C VAL A 390 -5.11 -25.02 9.23
N ASP A 391 -5.08 -24.01 8.35
CA ASP A 391 -3.83 -23.54 7.76
C ASP A 391 -3.16 -22.45 8.61
N GLU A 392 -3.96 -21.67 9.34
CA GLU A 392 -3.46 -20.57 10.17
C GLU A 392 -4.37 -20.32 11.38
N ILE A 393 -3.75 -20.07 12.53
CA ILE A 393 -4.40 -19.63 13.77
C ILE A 393 -3.89 -18.22 14.06
N ARG A 394 -4.79 -17.25 14.17
CA ARG A 394 -4.47 -15.87 14.57
C ARG A 394 -5.08 -15.61 15.94
N VAL A 395 -4.25 -15.16 16.87
CA VAL A 395 -4.65 -14.78 18.22
C VAL A 395 -4.29 -13.33 18.46
N ARG A 396 -5.27 -12.52 18.86
CA ARG A 396 -5.06 -11.13 19.30
C ARG A 396 -5.46 -10.99 20.76
N VAL A 397 -4.54 -10.46 21.57
CA VAL A 397 -4.80 -10.11 22.97
C VAL A 397 -4.75 -8.61 23.12
N ARG A 398 -5.78 -8.03 23.72
CA ARG A 398 -5.93 -6.58 23.96
C ARG A 398 -6.06 -6.30 25.45
N LYS A 399 -5.35 -5.27 25.91
CA LYS A 399 -5.32 -4.78 27.29
C LYS A 399 -5.78 -3.31 27.32
N PRO A 400 -7.06 -3.00 27.64
CA PRO A 400 -7.57 -1.64 27.64
C PRO A 400 -6.93 -0.74 28.70
N LYS A 401 -6.52 -1.31 29.84
CA LYS A 401 -5.86 -0.56 30.92
C LYS A 401 -4.34 -0.74 30.88
N ALA A 402 -3.74 -0.60 29.71
CA ALA A 402 -2.30 -0.65 29.58
C ALA A 402 -1.66 0.56 30.31
N PRO A 403 -0.58 0.37 31.10
CA PRO A 403 0.05 1.42 31.87
C PRO A 403 0.97 2.29 30.98
N VAL A 404 0.36 3.11 30.13
CA VAL A 404 1.05 4.04 29.22
C VAL A 404 0.72 5.48 29.56
N VAL A 405 1.64 6.40 29.25
CA VAL A 405 1.50 7.83 29.61
C VAL A 405 0.46 8.55 28.75
N ALA A 406 0.28 8.11 27.51
CA ALA A 406 -0.69 8.70 26.58
C ALA A 406 -2.07 8.03 26.68
N PRO A 407 -3.19 8.75 26.48
CA PRO A 407 -4.50 8.13 26.36
C PRO A 407 -4.56 7.24 25.12
N ILE A 408 -4.87 5.96 25.33
CA ILE A 408 -5.10 4.96 24.28
C ILE A 408 -6.35 4.16 24.60
N ASP A 409 -7.02 3.63 23.58
CA ASP A 409 -8.16 2.74 23.78
C ASP A 409 -7.75 1.38 24.36
N TRP A 410 -6.63 0.86 23.87
CA TRP A 410 -6.01 -0.40 24.33
C TRP A 410 -4.57 -0.55 23.77
N ALA A 411 -3.77 -1.34 24.45
CA ALA A 411 -2.53 -1.92 23.88
C ALA A 411 -2.76 -3.41 23.65
N GLY A 412 -2.08 -4.00 22.67
CA GLY A 412 -2.26 -5.42 22.36
C GLY A 412 -1.20 -6.01 21.46
N VAL A 413 -1.25 -7.32 21.34
CA VAL A 413 -0.40 -8.10 20.43
C VAL A 413 -1.27 -8.96 19.54
N GLU A 414 -0.80 -9.21 18.33
CA GLU A 414 -1.38 -10.19 17.42
C GLU A 414 -0.28 -11.14 16.98
N ILE A 415 -0.53 -12.43 17.14
CA ILE A 415 0.38 -13.48 16.68
C ILE A 415 -0.32 -14.39 15.70
N VAL A 416 0.46 -14.99 14.81
CA VAL A 416 -0.01 -15.95 13.81
C VAL A 416 0.80 -17.23 13.95
N ARG A 417 0.12 -18.37 14.03
CA ARG A 417 0.73 -19.71 14.12
C ARG A 417 0.14 -20.62 13.06
N ARG A 418 0.93 -21.60 12.66
CA ARG A 418 0.51 -22.67 11.75
C ARG A 418 0.57 -23.96 12.51
N PRO A 419 -0.59 -24.59 12.80
CA PRO A 419 -0.69 -25.82 13.57
C PRO A 419 -0.10 -27.04 12.84
#